data_c8a18ca108f2c1dd92cfec76e46ce747
#
_entry.id   c8a18ca108f2c1dd92cfec76e46ce747
#
_cell.length_a   1.000
_cell.length_b   1.000
_cell.length_c   1.000
_cell.angle_alpha   90.00
_cell.angle_beta   90.00
_cell.angle_gamma   90.00
#
_symmetry.space_group_name_H-M   'P 1'
#
loop_
_entity.id
_entity.type
_entity.pdbx_description
1 polymer ?
#
loop_
_entity_poly.entity_id
_entity_poly.type
_entity_poly.pdbx_seq_one_letter_code
_entity_poly.pdbx_strand_id
1 'polypeptide(L)'
;MKTAVDKMQNEVDLIGDGSEVHSLPTTQGRHKDLKSVTPHTVSQLLTGEYDDVISSYRIIDCRYPYEYEGGHIEGAENLHTHALIKDLVTSLQGRDSTQRNILVFHCEFSSERGPKLLRLLRNLDRKQNSDRYPFLFYPEVYLLDGGYKAFYEQHQSQCNPRNYVPMLHQDYSKQLRHFRVKSKSWTAGEKQSMRSRRLIIDSSPLKMSPW
;
A
#
# COMPACT_ATOMS: atom_id res chain seq x y z
N MET A 1 -11.37 32.40 13.92
CA MET A 1 -10.37 31.39 13.48
C MET A 1 -10.38 30.08 14.26
N LYS A 2 -10.95 29.97 15.46
CA LYS A 2 -11.07 28.70 16.22
C LYS A 2 -12.11 27.70 15.66
N THR A 3 -13.15 28.16 14.99
CA THR A 3 -14.26 27.33 14.49
C THR A 3 -13.93 26.43 13.29
N ALA A 4 -12.86 26.73 12.53
CA ALA A 4 -12.43 25.87 11.39
C ALA A 4 -11.57 24.67 11.83
N VAL A 5 -10.80 24.84 12.92
CA VAL A 5 -9.94 23.79 13.48
C VAL A 5 -10.78 22.75 14.24
N ASP A 6 -11.83 23.20 14.96
CA ASP A 6 -12.74 22.30 15.67
C ASP A 6 -13.63 21.46 14.74
N LYS A 7 -13.94 21.97 13.51
CA LYS A 7 -14.67 21.18 12.50
C LYS A 7 -13.83 20.06 11.90
N MET A 8 -12.50 20.21 11.80
CA MET A 8 -11.62 19.15 11.32
C MET A 8 -11.41 17.99 12.32
N GLN A 9 -11.72 18.17 13.59
CA GLN A 9 -11.59 17.14 14.63
C GLN A 9 -12.81 16.22 14.74
N ASN A 10 -13.93 16.54 14.09
CA ASN A 10 -15.16 15.77 14.10
C ASN A 10 -15.54 15.16 12.74
N GLU A 11 -14.69 15.21 11.72
CA GLU A 11 -14.94 14.46 10.51
C GLU A 11 -14.72 12.97 10.78
N VAL A 12 -15.77 12.19 10.59
CA VAL A 12 -15.71 10.71 10.66
C VAL A 12 -14.66 10.25 9.65
N ASP A 13 -13.64 9.54 10.14
CA ASP A 13 -12.53 9.07 9.34
C ASP A 13 -12.94 7.86 8.47
N LEU A 14 -13.34 8.14 7.24
CA LEU A 14 -13.87 7.17 6.29
C LEU A 14 -12.76 6.50 5.46
N ILE A 15 -13.05 5.28 4.99
CA ILE A 15 -12.19 4.55 4.04
C ILE A 15 -12.12 5.26 2.68
N GLY A 16 -11.29 4.77 1.79
CA GLY A 16 -10.87 5.47 0.58
C GLY A 16 -11.95 5.89 -0.43
N ASP A 17 -13.12 5.25 -0.41
CA ASP A 17 -14.30 5.59 -1.22
C ASP A 17 -15.38 6.35 -0.44
N GLY A 18 -15.14 6.63 0.82
CA GLY A 18 -16.06 7.38 1.69
C GLY A 18 -17.30 6.60 2.15
N SER A 19 -17.37 5.28 1.92
CA SER A 19 -18.57 4.49 2.22
C SER A 19 -18.75 4.17 3.69
N GLU A 20 -17.66 3.88 4.41
CA GLU A 20 -17.70 3.37 5.78
C GLU A 20 -16.52 3.86 6.62
N VAL A 21 -16.59 3.62 7.94
CA VAL A 21 -15.45 3.82 8.85
C VAL A 21 -14.43 2.69 8.70
N HIS A 22 -13.21 2.95 9.13
CA HIS A 22 -12.15 1.94 9.15
C HIS A 22 -12.49 0.76 10.06
N SER A 23 -12.27 -0.49 9.58
CA SER A 23 -12.50 -1.72 10.37
C SER A 23 -11.47 -1.92 11.46
N LEU A 24 -10.23 -1.53 11.19
CA LEU A 24 -9.13 -1.70 12.14
C LEU A 24 -8.84 -0.40 12.89
N PRO A 25 -8.45 -0.49 14.17
CA PRO A 25 -8.00 0.68 14.92
C PRO A 25 -6.76 1.28 14.27
N THR A 26 -6.87 2.54 13.86
CA THR A 26 -5.79 3.27 13.20
C THR A 26 -4.91 4.00 14.21
N THR A 27 -3.64 4.19 13.85
CA THR A 27 -2.69 5.01 14.60
C THR A 27 -2.08 6.08 13.70
N GLN A 28 -1.56 7.14 14.31
CA GLN A 28 -0.86 8.19 13.59
C GLN A 28 0.57 7.75 13.29
N GLY A 29 0.79 7.26 12.06
CA GLY A 29 2.11 6.85 11.60
C GLY A 29 2.93 8.03 11.04
N ARG A 30 4.13 7.69 10.52
CA ARG A 30 5.06 8.65 9.89
C ARG A 30 4.46 9.36 8.66
N HIS A 31 3.59 8.69 7.91
CA HIS A 31 2.98 9.21 6.68
C HIS A 31 1.55 9.67 6.96
N LYS A 32 1.34 10.97 7.08
CA LYS A 32 0.04 11.58 7.42
C LYS A 32 -1.07 11.33 6.38
N ASP A 33 -0.69 11.02 5.15
CA ASP A 33 -1.60 10.71 4.03
C ASP A 33 -2.00 9.22 3.96
N LEU A 34 -1.44 8.37 4.82
CA LEU A 34 -1.70 6.95 4.87
C LEU A 34 -2.21 6.56 6.27
N LYS A 35 -3.23 5.72 6.31
CA LYS A 35 -3.70 5.12 7.56
C LYS A 35 -2.73 4.04 8.01
N SER A 36 -2.33 4.10 9.26
CA SER A 36 -1.42 3.13 9.85
C SER A 36 -2.12 2.29 10.92
N VAL A 37 -1.67 1.04 11.05
CA VAL A 37 -2.06 0.11 12.10
C VAL A 37 -0.82 -0.33 12.89
N THR A 38 -0.99 -0.67 14.16
CA THR A 38 0.11 -1.11 15.00
C THR A 38 0.50 -2.56 14.74
N PRO A 39 1.72 -3.02 15.12
CA PRO A 39 2.06 -4.45 15.12
C PRO A 39 1.06 -5.30 15.90
N HIS A 40 0.56 -4.80 17.02
CA HIS A 40 -0.43 -5.48 17.85
C HIS A 40 -1.75 -5.66 17.09
N THR A 41 -2.25 -4.64 16.38
CA THR A 41 -3.46 -4.75 15.54
C THR A 41 -3.29 -5.82 14.45
N VAL A 42 -2.11 -5.90 13.81
CA VAL A 42 -1.84 -6.95 12.81
C VAL A 42 -1.74 -8.32 13.47
N SER A 43 -1.19 -8.43 14.67
CA SER A 43 -1.19 -9.68 15.44
C SER A 43 -2.61 -10.17 15.75
N GLN A 44 -3.51 -9.27 16.16
CA GLN A 44 -4.92 -9.55 16.40
C GLN A 44 -5.65 -9.95 15.10
N LEU A 45 -5.31 -9.32 13.97
CA LEU A 45 -5.84 -9.69 12.66
C LEU A 45 -5.48 -11.15 12.30
N LEU A 46 -4.22 -11.56 12.56
CA LEU A 46 -3.76 -12.94 12.32
C LEU A 46 -4.43 -13.97 13.25
N THR A 47 -4.91 -13.56 14.41
CA THR A 47 -5.62 -14.44 15.36
C THR A 47 -7.14 -14.45 15.17
N GLY A 48 -7.66 -13.72 14.16
CA GLY A 48 -9.08 -13.71 13.81
C GLY A 48 -9.95 -12.80 14.69
N GLU A 49 -9.36 -11.90 15.46
CA GLU A 49 -10.14 -10.99 16.34
C GLU A 49 -11.06 -10.03 15.57
N TYR A 50 -10.87 -9.90 14.25
CA TYR A 50 -11.68 -9.03 13.37
C TYR A 50 -12.54 -9.81 12.37
N ASP A 51 -12.67 -11.13 12.47
CA ASP A 51 -13.38 -11.97 11.51
C ASP A 51 -14.90 -11.64 11.43
N ASP A 52 -15.45 -11.05 12.49
CA ASP A 52 -16.85 -10.59 12.52
C ASP A 52 -17.10 -9.34 11.66
N VAL A 53 -16.06 -8.53 11.38
CA VAL A 53 -16.20 -7.24 10.69
C VAL A 53 -15.50 -7.20 9.33
N ILE A 54 -14.57 -8.11 9.06
CA ILE A 54 -13.83 -8.19 7.79
C ILE A 54 -14.03 -9.54 7.11
N SER A 55 -14.24 -9.52 5.80
CA SER A 55 -14.44 -10.76 5.03
C SER A 55 -13.12 -11.44 4.68
N SER A 56 -12.09 -10.67 4.41
CA SER A 56 -10.74 -11.16 4.13
C SER A 56 -9.69 -10.07 4.25
N TYR A 57 -8.45 -10.49 4.47
CA TYR A 57 -7.31 -9.60 4.46
C TYR A 57 -6.13 -10.21 3.70
N ARG A 58 -5.22 -9.36 3.25
CA ARG A 58 -3.93 -9.76 2.70
C ARG A 58 -2.84 -8.86 3.27
N ILE A 59 -1.72 -9.44 3.68
CA ILE A 59 -0.55 -8.72 4.16
C ILE A 59 0.47 -8.67 3.03
N ILE A 60 0.88 -7.47 2.63
CA ILE A 60 1.73 -7.23 1.47
C ILE A 60 3.12 -6.81 1.95
N ASP A 61 4.07 -7.72 1.83
CA ASP A 61 5.47 -7.46 2.13
C ASP A 61 6.19 -6.87 0.90
N CYS A 62 6.59 -5.61 1.03
CA CYS A 62 7.26 -4.85 -0.02
C CYS A 62 8.80 -4.92 0.05
N ARG A 63 9.35 -5.81 0.89
CA ARG A 63 10.79 -6.02 0.98
C ARG A 63 11.32 -6.83 -0.21
N TYR A 64 12.62 -6.83 -0.40
CA TYR A 64 13.23 -7.67 -1.42
C TYR A 64 13.08 -9.16 -1.06
N PRO A 65 13.09 -10.08 -2.07
CA PRO A 65 12.86 -11.51 -1.83
C PRO A 65 13.76 -12.12 -0.75
N TYR A 66 15.04 -11.79 -0.71
CA TYR A 66 15.95 -12.33 0.30
C TYR A 66 15.61 -11.88 1.73
N GLU A 67 15.04 -10.67 1.89
CA GLU A 67 14.56 -10.21 3.20
C GLU A 67 13.31 -10.99 3.62
N TYR A 68 12.39 -11.22 2.66
CA TYR A 68 11.16 -11.98 2.85
C TYR A 68 11.44 -13.46 3.15
N GLU A 69 12.27 -14.10 2.35
CA GLU A 69 12.69 -15.50 2.53
C GLU A 69 13.42 -15.72 3.85
N GLY A 70 14.15 -14.72 4.32
CA GLY A 70 14.85 -14.71 5.60
C GLY A 70 13.95 -14.53 6.81
N GLY A 71 12.65 -14.33 6.63
CA GLY A 71 11.63 -14.21 7.68
C GLY A 71 10.58 -13.14 7.34
N HIS A 72 9.31 -13.50 7.44
CA HIS A 72 8.16 -12.64 7.11
C HIS A 72 6.98 -12.90 8.05
N ILE A 73 5.99 -12.02 8.06
CA ILE A 73 4.73 -12.20 8.78
C ILE A 73 4.00 -13.41 8.17
N GLU A 74 3.50 -14.31 9.00
CA GLU A 74 2.79 -15.52 8.55
C GLU A 74 1.64 -15.17 7.60
N GLY A 75 1.58 -15.87 6.44
CA GLY A 75 0.58 -15.59 5.40
C GLY A 75 0.82 -14.33 4.57
N ALA A 76 1.88 -13.56 4.80
CA ALA A 76 2.20 -12.40 3.98
C ALA A 76 2.65 -12.80 2.56
N GLU A 77 2.36 -11.92 1.59
CA GLU A 77 2.72 -12.08 0.18
C GLU A 77 3.83 -11.10 -0.21
N ASN A 78 4.88 -11.57 -0.88
CA ASN A 78 5.97 -10.69 -1.31
C ASN A 78 5.67 -9.97 -2.62
N LEU A 79 5.16 -8.75 -2.55
CA LEU A 79 4.87 -7.89 -3.70
C LEU A 79 5.78 -6.66 -3.70
N HIS A 80 7.02 -6.81 -4.14
CA HIS A 80 8.07 -5.81 -4.04
C HIS A 80 8.28 -4.97 -5.31
N THR A 81 7.50 -5.19 -6.39
CA THR A 81 7.64 -4.49 -7.67
C THR A 81 6.35 -3.79 -8.09
N HIS A 82 6.49 -2.76 -8.94
CA HIS A 82 5.34 -2.09 -9.56
C HIS A 82 4.48 -3.02 -10.41
N ALA A 83 5.11 -3.99 -11.12
CA ALA A 83 4.40 -4.97 -11.93
C ALA A 83 3.49 -5.84 -11.06
N LEU A 84 3.99 -6.39 -9.95
CA LEU A 84 3.21 -7.22 -9.03
C LEU A 84 2.01 -6.44 -8.42
N ILE A 85 2.20 -5.15 -8.08
CA ILE A 85 1.09 -4.31 -7.62
C ILE A 85 0.06 -4.05 -8.72
N LYS A 86 0.51 -3.84 -9.96
CA LYS A 86 -0.40 -3.69 -11.11
C LYS A 86 -1.21 -4.97 -11.35
N ASP A 87 -0.57 -6.13 -11.29
CA ASP A 87 -1.22 -7.44 -11.45
C ASP A 87 -2.25 -7.67 -10.34
N LEU A 88 -1.93 -7.28 -9.09
CA LEU A 88 -2.86 -7.30 -7.96
C LEU A 88 -4.15 -6.52 -8.25
N VAL A 89 -4.04 -5.30 -8.76
CA VAL A 89 -5.22 -4.47 -9.07
C VAL A 89 -5.97 -5.01 -10.29
N THR A 90 -5.25 -5.54 -11.30
CA THR A 90 -5.86 -6.05 -12.53
C THR A 90 -6.63 -7.36 -12.30
N SER A 91 -6.17 -8.21 -11.38
CA SER A 91 -6.80 -9.51 -11.06
C SER A 91 -8.22 -9.40 -10.48
N LEU A 92 -8.64 -8.19 -10.08
CA LEU A 92 -9.98 -7.93 -9.52
C LEU A 92 -10.98 -7.37 -10.53
N GLN A 93 -10.59 -7.17 -11.79
CA GLN A 93 -11.53 -6.70 -12.79
C GLN A 93 -12.70 -7.69 -12.92
N GLY A 94 -13.93 -7.20 -12.73
CA GLY A 94 -15.16 -8.01 -12.82
C GLY A 94 -15.60 -8.69 -11.52
N ARG A 95 -14.96 -8.45 -10.38
CA ARG A 95 -15.47 -8.90 -9.08
C ARG A 95 -16.38 -7.84 -8.47
N ASP A 96 -17.59 -8.25 -8.09
CA ASP A 96 -18.46 -7.44 -7.24
C ASP A 96 -17.89 -7.37 -5.83
N SER A 97 -17.67 -6.14 -5.34
CA SER A 97 -17.11 -5.94 -4.02
C SER A 97 -18.21 -5.70 -2.98
N THR A 98 -19.03 -6.71 -2.73
CA THR A 98 -19.89 -6.74 -1.54
C THR A 98 -19.12 -7.18 -0.29
N GLN A 99 -17.89 -7.66 -0.47
CA GLN A 99 -17.04 -8.17 0.61
C GLN A 99 -15.98 -7.15 1.01
N ARG A 100 -15.83 -6.94 2.31
CA ARG A 100 -14.83 -6.06 2.90
C ARG A 100 -13.46 -6.72 2.89
N ASN A 101 -12.65 -6.36 1.90
CA ASN A 101 -11.30 -6.88 1.71
C ASN A 101 -10.28 -5.83 2.14
N ILE A 102 -9.39 -6.19 3.04
CA ILE A 102 -8.39 -5.30 3.61
C ILE A 102 -7.00 -5.63 3.07
N LEU A 103 -6.20 -4.60 2.78
CA LEU A 103 -4.78 -4.76 2.50
C LEU A 103 -3.94 -4.07 3.58
N VAL A 104 -2.95 -4.78 4.11
CA VAL A 104 -1.96 -4.23 5.02
C VAL A 104 -0.59 -4.27 4.35
N PHE A 105 -0.03 -3.11 4.04
CA PHE A 105 1.28 -2.97 3.43
C PHE A 105 2.36 -2.78 4.48
N HIS A 106 3.53 -3.35 4.22
CA HIS A 106 4.72 -3.04 4.99
C HIS A 106 6.00 -3.19 4.17
N CYS A 107 7.10 -2.68 4.68
CA CYS A 107 8.45 -3.06 4.33
C CYS A 107 9.27 -3.24 5.62
N GLU A 108 10.57 -3.09 5.58
CA GLU A 108 11.40 -3.25 6.78
C GLU A 108 11.01 -2.30 7.92
N PHE A 109 10.84 -0.99 7.59
CA PHE A 109 10.47 0.07 8.54
C PHE A 109 9.19 0.83 8.15
N SER A 110 8.51 0.44 7.11
CA SER A 110 7.40 1.16 6.49
C SER A 110 7.69 2.65 6.19
N SER A 111 8.94 2.97 5.89
CA SER A 111 9.38 4.35 5.64
C SER A 111 9.38 4.76 4.17
N GLU A 112 9.68 3.82 3.23
CA GLU A 112 9.84 4.14 1.81
C GLU A 112 9.13 3.15 0.88
N ARG A 113 9.55 1.88 0.84
CA ARG A 113 9.08 0.87 -0.14
C ARG A 113 7.59 0.56 0.04
N GLY A 114 7.14 0.27 1.26
CA GLY A 114 5.74 0.02 1.59
C GLY A 114 4.84 1.21 1.22
N PRO A 115 5.09 2.42 1.75
CA PRO A 115 4.31 3.61 1.41
C PRO A 115 4.26 3.93 -0.09
N LYS A 116 5.38 3.74 -0.80
CA LYS A 116 5.45 3.97 -2.26
C LYS A 116 4.55 3.03 -3.03
N LEU A 117 4.57 1.74 -2.71
CA LEU A 117 3.76 0.72 -3.39
C LEU A 117 2.28 0.82 -3.00
N LEU A 118 1.96 1.19 -1.76
CA LEU A 118 0.59 1.46 -1.33
C LEU A 118 -0.01 2.65 -2.12
N ARG A 119 0.74 3.76 -2.26
CA ARG A 119 0.29 4.90 -3.09
C ARG A 119 0.13 4.53 -4.55
N LEU A 120 1.00 3.67 -5.08
CA LEU A 120 0.86 3.15 -6.44
C LEU A 120 -0.43 2.34 -6.60
N LEU A 121 -0.72 1.43 -5.67
CA LEU A 121 -1.97 0.67 -5.66
C LEU A 121 -3.17 1.62 -5.67
N ARG A 122 -3.23 2.59 -4.76
CA ARG A 122 -4.33 3.55 -4.66
C ARG A 122 -4.53 4.35 -5.96
N ASN A 123 -3.43 4.76 -6.61
CA ASN A 123 -3.49 5.49 -7.88
C ASN A 123 -3.99 4.61 -9.03
N LEU A 124 -3.58 3.34 -9.08
CA LEU A 124 -4.03 2.39 -10.09
C LEU A 124 -5.51 2.04 -9.90
N ASP A 125 -5.93 1.79 -8.68
CA ASP A 125 -7.31 1.48 -8.31
C ASP A 125 -8.26 2.63 -8.69
N ARG A 126 -7.94 3.86 -8.31
CA ARG A 126 -8.68 5.06 -8.73
C ARG A 126 -8.76 5.23 -10.24
N LYS A 127 -7.66 4.94 -10.95
CA LYS A 127 -7.62 5.06 -12.40
C LYS A 127 -8.50 4.01 -13.08
N GLN A 128 -8.52 2.79 -12.57
CA GLN A 128 -9.34 1.71 -13.12
C GLN A 128 -10.84 1.90 -12.83
N ASN A 129 -11.18 2.61 -11.77
CA ASN A 129 -12.55 2.88 -11.36
C ASN A 129 -12.99 4.33 -11.61
N SER A 130 -12.31 5.04 -12.52
CA SER A 130 -12.59 6.46 -12.80
C SER A 130 -14.02 6.74 -13.28
N ASP A 131 -14.63 5.80 -13.98
CA ASP A 131 -16.01 5.83 -14.47
C ASP A 131 -17.04 5.45 -13.40
N ARG A 132 -16.61 4.88 -12.28
CA ARG A 132 -17.46 4.45 -11.16
C ARG A 132 -17.12 5.16 -9.85
N TYR A 133 -16.51 6.34 -9.93
CA TYR A 133 -16.16 7.13 -8.75
C TYR A 133 -17.38 7.31 -7.81
N PRO A 134 -17.24 7.17 -6.48
CA PRO A 134 -16.00 6.98 -5.70
C PRO A 134 -15.57 5.52 -5.49
N PHE A 135 -16.18 4.56 -6.14
CA PHE A 135 -15.91 3.12 -6.00
C PHE A 135 -14.42 2.78 -6.17
N LEU A 136 -13.93 1.86 -5.32
CA LEU A 136 -12.58 1.28 -5.36
C LEU A 136 -12.65 -0.22 -5.18
N PHE A 137 -11.72 -0.97 -5.79
CA PHE A 137 -11.57 -2.41 -5.52
C PHE A 137 -11.04 -2.69 -4.12
N TYR A 138 -10.17 -1.79 -3.62
CA TYR A 138 -9.59 -1.86 -2.28
C TYR A 138 -9.82 -0.54 -1.54
N PRO A 139 -11.05 -0.27 -1.09
CA PRO A 139 -11.35 0.99 -0.39
C PRO A 139 -10.57 1.11 0.92
N GLU A 140 -10.27 -0.02 1.57
CA GLU A 140 -9.64 -0.08 2.88
C GLU A 140 -8.22 -0.64 2.81
N VAL A 141 -7.22 0.23 2.98
CA VAL A 141 -5.80 -0.14 2.93
C VAL A 141 -5.04 0.53 4.06
N TYR A 142 -4.10 -0.21 4.64
CA TYR A 142 -3.32 0.21 5.79
C TYR A 142 -1.82 0.06 5.57
N LEU A 143 -1.05 0.82 6.34
CA LEU A 143 0.38 0.68 6.47
C LEU A 143 0.71 0.15 7.87
N LEU A 144 1.48 -0.93 7.99
CA LEU A 144 1.99 -1.40 9.27
C LEU A 144 3.03 -0.42 9.82
N ASP A 145 2.74 0.22 10.94
CA ASP A 145 3.65 1.17 11.58
C ASP A 145 4.92 0.46 12.09
N GLY A 146 6.08 1.08 11.86
CA GLY A 146 7.38 0.48 12.16
C GLY A 146 7.79 -0.71 11.28
N GLY A 147 6.89 -1.25 10.44
CA GLY A 147 7.13 -2.31 9.48
C GLY A 147 7.46 -3.67 10.09
N TYR A 148 8.08 -4.54 9.27
CA TYR A 148 8.44 -5.90 9.70
C TYR A 148 9.34 -5.93 10.93
N LYS A 149 10.29 -5.00 11.03
CA LYS A 149 11.19 -4.95 12.18
C LYS A 149 10.41 -4.81 13.47
N ALA A 150 9.51 -3.83 13.57
CA ALA A 150 8.69 -3.61 14.76
C ALA A 150 7.75 -4.78 15.06
N PHE A 151 7.19 -5.40 14.00
CA PHE A 151 6.37 -6.60 14.17
C PHE A 151 7.18 -7.78 14.69
N TYR A 152 8.34 -8.06 14.11
CA TYR A 152 9.21 -9.14 14.54
C TYR A 152 9.68 -8.98 15.99
N GLU A 153 10.03 -7.75 16.41
CA GLU A 153 10.45 -7.48 17.79
C GLU A 153 9.37 -7.81 18.83
N GLN A 154 8.08 -7.71 18.46
CA GLN A 154 6.94 -7.90 19.37
C GLN A 154 6.25 -9.26 19.20
N HIS A 155 6.22 -9.82 17.99
CA HIS A 155 5.37 -10.95 17.60
C HIS A 155 6.13 -12.03 16.81
N GLN A 156 7.32 -12.44 17.26
CA GLN A 156 8.18 -13.41 16.56
C GLN A 156 7.49 -14.76 16.28
N SER A 157 6.56 -15.17 17.16
CA SER A 157 5.82 -16.44 16.99
C SER A 157 4.92 -16.46 15.77
N GLN A 158 4.55 -15.30 15.23
CA GLN A 158 3.72 -15.12 14.04
C GLN A 158 4.57 -14.78 12.80
N CYS A 159 5.86 -15.12 12.82
CA CYS A 159 6.77 -14.97 11.69
C CYS A 159 7.28 -16.32 11.21
N ASN A 160 7.41 -16.48 9.88
CA ASN A 160 7.88 -17.71 9.24
C ASN A 160 8.92 -17.43 8.13
N PRO A 161 10.14 -17.93 8.20
CA PRO A 161 10.78 -18.44 9.44
C PRO A 161 10.87 -17.35 10.53
N ARG A 162 10.99 -17.75 11.77
CA ARG A 162 11.15 -16.84 12.93
C ARG A 162 12.52 -16.19 12.94
N ASN A 163 12.76 -15.34 11.97
CA ASN A 163 14.05 -14.69 11.76
C ASN A 163 13.85 -13.31 11.13
N TYR A 164 14.88 -12.47 11.18
CA TYR A 164 14.90 -11.15 10.58
C TYR A 164 16.21 -10.92 9.84
N VAL A 165 16.10 -10.79 8.50
CA VAL A 165 17.21 -10.41 7.63
C VAL A 165 17.01 -8.95 7.22
N PRO A 166 17.89 -8.02 7.64
CA PRO A 166 17.81 -6.61 7.25
C PRO A 166 18.20 -6.40 5.78
N MET A 167 17.69 -5.32 5.17
CA MET A 167 18.02 -4.95 3.78
C MET A 167 19.54 -4.82 3.55
N LEU A 168 20.29 -4.35 4.54
CA LEU A 168 21.74 -4.14 4.45
C LEU A 168 22.57 -5.32 4.96
N HIS A 169 22.01 -6.53 4.96
CA HIS A 169 22.75 -7.72 5.38
C HIS A 169 23.95 -7.97 4.46
N GLN A 170 25.12 -8.26 5.03
CA GLN A 170 26.40 -8.36 4.30
C GLN A 170 26.36 -9.43 3.20
N ASP A 171 25.79 -10.60 3.49
CA ASP A 171 25.73 -11.73 2.58
C ASP A 171 24.89 -11.47 1.32
N TYR A 172 23.96 -10.51 1.38
CA TYR A 172 23.04 -10.17 0.30
C TYR A 172 23.43 -8.90 -0.48
N SER A 173 24.64 -8.38 -0.31
CA SER A 173 25.10 -7.14 -0.94
C SER A 173 25.00 -7.14 -2.48
N LYS A 174 25.26 -8.30 -3.13
CA LYS A 174 25.10 -8.47 -4.58
C LYS A 174 23.62 -8.39 -5.02
N GLN A 175 22.74 -9.07 -4.30
CA GLN A 175 21.30 -9.07 -4.57
C GLN A 175 20.70 -7.67 -4.32
N LEU A 176 21.10 -6.99 -3.26
CA LEU A 176 20.70 -5.62 -2.99
C LEU A 176 21.06 -4.67 -4.14
N ARG A 177 22.27 -4.77 -4.69
CA ARG A 177 22.70 -3.97 -5.85
C ARG A 177 21.81 -4.23 -7.06
N HIS A 178 21.52 -5.49 -7.35
CA HIS A 178 20.64 -5.89 -8.45
C HIS A 178 19.22 -5.29 -8.31
N PHE A 179 18.59 -5.42 -7.16
CA PHE A 179 17.24 -4.90 -6.92
C PHE A 179 17.19 -3.37 -6.92
N ARG A 180 18.21 -2.68 -6.39
CA ARG A 180 18.32 -1.22 -6.43
C ARG A 180 18.43 -0.67 -7.86
N VAL A 181 19.16 -1.33 -8.73
CA VAL A 181 19.28 -0.92 -10.15
C VAL A 181 17.92 -1.06 -10.84
N LYS A 182 17.23 -2.21 -10.68
CA LYS A 182 15.90 -2.44 -11.24
C LYS A 182 14.88 -1.40 -10.73
N SER A 183 14.85 -1.10 -9.45
CA SER A 183 13.89 -0.13 -8.89
C SER A 183 14.12 1.29 -9.40
N LYS A 184 15.35 1.71 -9.66
CA LYS A 184 15.70 3.01 -10.27
C LYS A 184 15.26 3.10 -11.73
N SER A 185 15.43 2.02 -12.52
CA SER A 185 15.01 2.00 -13.93
C SER A 185 13.49 2.14 -14.08
N TRP A 186 12.70 1.54 -13.20
CA TRP A 186 11.24 1.69 -13.20
C TRP A 186 10.80 3.13 -12.90
N THR A 187 11.41 3.76 -11.92
CA THR A 187 11.11 5.17 -11.58
C THR A 187 11.48 6.14 -12.70
N ALA A 188 12.55 5.86 -13.45
CA ALA A 188 12.95 6.65 -14.61
C ALA A 188 11.98 6.47 -15.80
N GLY A 189 11.54 5.25 -16.09
CA GLY A 189 10.57 4.94 -17.14
C GLY A 189 9.20 5.59 -16.90
N GLU A 190 8.71 5.59 -15.66
CA GLU A 190 7.45 6.27 -15.30
C GLU A 190 7.55 7.79 -15.48
N LYS A 191 8.65 8.41 -15.06
CA LYS A 191 8.88 9.86 -15.25
C LYS A 191 8.95 10.23 -16.73
N GLN A 192 9.52 9.39 -17.58
CA GLN A 192 9.59 9.61 -19.02
C GLN A 192 8.21 9.46 -19.67
N SER A 193 7.42 8.46 -19.29
CA SER A 193 6.05 8.28 -19.74
C SER A 193 5.12 9.45 -19.36
N MET A 194 5.25 9.98 -18.13
CA MET A 194 4.50 11.16 -17.69
C MET A 194 4.89 12.43 -18.45
N ARG A 195 6.18 12.62 -18.76
CA ARG A 195 6.66 13.75 -19.57
C ARG A 195 6.11 13.68 -21.00
N SER A 196 6.16 12.52 -21.64
CA SER A 196 5.62 12.32 -22.99
C SER A 196 4.11 12.59 -23.07
N ARG A 197 3.33 12.17 -22.07
CA ARG A 197 1.89 12.45 -22.00
C ARG A 197 1.59 13.94 -21.81
N ARG A 198 2.37 14.67 -21.02
CA ARG A 198 2.22 16.12 -20.85
C ARG A 198 2.46 16.88 -22.14
N LEU A 199 3.47 16.50 -22.93
CA LEU A 199 3.78 17.10 -24.21
C LEU A 199 2.67 16.88 -25.26
N ILE A 200 1.96 15.74 -25.22
CA ILE A 200 0.84 15.45 -26.12
C ILE A 200 -0.40 16.28 -25.76
N ILE A 201 -0.65 16.57 -24.49
CA ILE A 201 -1.80 17.39 -24.06
C ILE A 201 -1.58 18.87 -24.41
N ASP A 202 -0.35 19.39 -24.29
CA ASP A 202 -0.01 20.78 -24.64
C ASP A 202 0.04 21.02 -26.16
N SER A 203 0.10 20.00 -26.99
CA SER A 203 0.16 20.12 -28.46
C SER A 203 -1.19 19.96 -29.16
N SER A 204 -2.31 19.87 -28.44
CA SER A 204 -3.65 19.86 -29.05
C SER A 204 -4.02 21.26 -29.53
N PRO A 205 -4.21 21.49 -30.85
CA PRO A 205 -4.61 22.81 -31.36
C PRO A 205 -6.02 23.14 -30.88
N LEU A 206 -6.18 24.27 -30.23
CA LEU A 206 -7.47 24.91 -29.99
C LEU A 206 -8.18 25.07 -31.33
N LYS A 207 -9.19 24.26 -31.60
CA LYS A 207 -10.13 24.51 -32.72
C LYS A 207 -10.90 25.77 -32.34
N MET A 208 -10.48 26.90 -32.89
CA MET A 208 -11.31 28.08 -32.98
C MET A 208 -12.43 27.79 -33.98
N SER A 209 -13.66 27.76 -33.51
CA SER A 209 -14.82 27.80 -34.37
C SER A 209 -15.02 29.24 -34.86
N PRO A 210 -15.13 29.50 -36.16
CA PRO A 210 -15.58 30.79 -36.64
C PRO A 210 -17.11 30.81 -36.69
N TRP A 211 -17.70 31.84 -36.04
CA TRP A 211 -19.07 32.44 -36.25
C TRP A 211 -20.29 31.58 -35.93
#